data_df9bdd2d221f1563d7cc73ecca557dae
#
_entry.id   df9bdd2d221f1563d7cc73ecca557dae
#
_cell.length_a   1.000
_cell.length_b   1.000
_cell.length_c   1.000
_cell.angle_alpha   90.00
_cell.angle_beta   90.00
_cell.angle_gamma   90.00
#
_symmetry.space_group_name_H-M   'P 1'
#
loop_
_entity.id
_entity.type
_entity.pdbx_description
1 polymer ?
#
loop_
_entity_poly.entity_id
_entity_poly.type
_entity_poly.pdbx_seq_one_letter_code
_entity_poly.pdbx_strand_id
1 'polypeptide(L)'
;MWFTFGEILSNIVKTMKTGKNASFRNVVERHRSVTLFSFLDVQIAWLQTVGRDGTAQNYQRARNSFSLYRCGRDIPLRSVTSELICDYESWLKRRSVTRNTVSFYMRILRSVYNKAVERGLVSPSTPFKYVYTGIEKTRKRAVDEGTVVRLQQLDLSGRPSLCFARDLFLFSFYCRGMAFVDMAYLRKSDVHGGLLTYARRKTGQLLHIRVEECMQRIIAQYAPLACSGYLFPIIGSLDPGRAYLSYRSALSYYNKHLKELSALLGLECHLSSYVARHTWATVARKMQIPVTIISERLGHRSEQTTQIYLASLEQSVIDNANRLILQGLYL
;
A
#
# COMPACT_ATOMS: atom_id res chain seq x y z
N MET A 1 11.14 42.58 -2.30
CA MET A 1 12.00 41.42 -2.44
C MET A 1 11.07 40.23 -2.62
N TRP A 2 11.00 39.66 -3.81
CA TRP A 2 10.09 38.55 -4.17
C TRP A 2 10.83 37.25 -3.89
N PHE A 3 10.48 36.52 -2.85
CA PHE A 3 10.97 35.16 -2.65
C PHE A 3 10.31 34.23 -3.68
N THR A 4 11.10 33.38 -4.33
CA THR A 4 10.59 32.37 -5.23
C THR A 4 9.82 31.30 -4.43
N PHE A 5 8.84 30.64 -5.06
CA PHE A 5 8.05 29.56 -4.44
C PHE A 5 8.95 28.46 -3.82
N GLY A 6 10.14 28.23 -4.42
CA GLY A 6 11.14 27.29 -3.90
C GLY A 6 11.77 27.72 -2.57
N GLU A 7 12.02 29.01 -2.37
CA GLU A 7 12.57 29.54 -1.11
C GLU A 7 11.52 29.50 0.02
N ILE A 8 10.26 29.77 -0.31
CA ILE A 8 9.14 29.61 0.64
C ILE A 8 9.01 28.17 1.09
N LEU A 9 9.04 27.20 0.13
CA LEU A 9 9.03 25.76 0.41
C LEU A 9 10.23 25.34 1.27
N SER A 10 11.43 25.80 0.96
CA SER A 10 12.65 25.51 1.72
C SER A 10 12.57 26.01 3.16
N ASN A 11 12.09 27.23 3.38
CA ASN A 11 11.92 27.81 4.69
C ASN A 11 10.82 27.11 5.52
N ILE A 12 9.70 26.75 4.88
CA ILE A 12 8.61 25.99 5.52
C ILE A 12 9.11 24.62 5.94
N VAL A 13 9.85 23.89 5.09
CA VAL A 13 10.42 22.58 5.41
C VAL A 13 11.46 22.67 6.53
N LYS A 14 12.31 23.70 6.56
CA LYS A 14 13.25 23.97 7.66
C LYS A 14 12.51 24.23 9.00
N THR A 15 11.48 25.05 8.97
CA THR A 15 10.69 25.40 10.17
C THR A 15 9.92 24.20 10.71
N MET A 16 9.42 23.32 9.83
CA MET A 16 8.75 22.08 10.24
C MET A 16 9.70 21.07 10.92
N LYS A 17 10.99 21.04 10.54
CA LYS A 17 12.01 20.19 11.18
C LYS A 17 12.37 20.67 12.59
N THR A 18 12.24 21.95 12.88
CA THR A 18 12.65 22.55 14.17
C THR A 18 11.53 22.65 15.21
N GLY A 19 10.30 22.23 14.90
CA GLY A 19 9.16 22.21 15.84
C GLY A 19 8.67 23.59 16.32
N LYS A 20 9.15 24.71 15.74
CA LYS A 20 8.80 26.06 16.14
C LYS A 20 7.54 26.56 15.42
N ASN A 21 6.37 26.28 15.98
CA ASN A 21 5.06 26.71 15.46
C ASN A 21 4.92 28.24 15.28
N ALA A 22 5.61 29.04 16.08
CA ALA A 22 5.54 30.50 16.02
C ALA A 22 6.14 31.10 14.72
N SER A 23 7.22 30.50 14.18
CA SER A 23 7.86 30.96 12.94
C SER A 23 7.02 30.67 11.71
N PHE A 24 6.19 29.62 11.74
CA PHE A 24 5.31 29.25 10.64
C PHE A 24 4.17 30.27 10.47
N ARG A 25 3.56 30.75 11.59
CA ARG A 25 2.54 31.81 11.56
C ARG A 25 3.07 33.07 10.90
N ASN A 26 4.25 33.55 11.29
CA ASN A 26 4.84 34.77 10.75
C ASN A 26 5.19 34.70 9.25
N VAL A 27 5.47 33.54 8.71
CA VAL A 27 5.73 33.34 7.27
C VAL A 27 4.42 33.30 6.47
N VAL A 28 3.35 32.79 7.08
CA VAL A 28 2.04 32.65 6.43
C VAL A 28 1.23 33.95 6.48
N GLU A 29 1.33 34.73 7.56
CA GLU A 29 0.60 36.02 7.72
C GLU A 29 1.09 37.10 6.74
N ARG A 30 2.30 37.01 6.21
CA ARG A 30 2.85 37.96 5.24
C ARG A 30 2.41 37.72 3.79
N HIS A 31 1.69 36.62 3.48
CA HIS A 31 1.30 36.33 2.11
C HIS A 31 -0.17 35.93 1.99
N ARG A 32 -0.84 36.47 0.95
CA ARG A 32 -2.20 36.18 0.44
C ARG A 32 -2.68 34.76 0.82
N SER A 33 -3.94 34.65 1.21
CA SER A 33 -4.62 33.45 1.74
C SER A 33 -4.05 32.13 1.21
N VAL A 34 -3.53 31.27 2.12
CA VAL A 34 -2.99 29.94 1.78
C VAL A 34 -4.04 29.16 1.02
N THR A 35 -3.65 28.65 -0.14
CA THR A 35 -4.54 27.89 -1.01
C THR A 35 -4.44 26.37 -0.73
N LEU A 36 -5.46 25.62 -1.13
CA LEU A 36 -5.51 24.18 -0.90
C LEU A 36 -4.37 23.44 -1.61
N PHE A 37 -4.08 23.79 -2.88
CA PHE A 37 -3.01 23.11 -3.62
C PHE A 37 -1.64 23.47 -3.07
N SER A 38 -1.38 24.73 -2.77
CA SER A 38 -0.11 25.14 -2.17
C SER A 38 0.15 24.43 -0.83
N PHE A 39 -0.89 24.27 0.00
CA PHE A 39 -0.76 23.56 1.27
C PHE A 39 -0.57 22.06 1.08
N LEU A 40 -1.27 21.44 0.10
CA LEU A 40 -1.04 20.04 -0.27
C LEU A 40 0.40 19.81 -0.76
N ASP A 41 0.94 20.71 -1.60
CA ASP A 41 2.31 20.60 -2.11
C ASP A 41 3.35 20.67 -0.99
N VAL A 42 3.15 21.54 -0.01
CA VAL A 42 3.96 21.59 1.22
C VAL A 42 3.90 20.26 2.00
N GLN A 43 2.70 19.69 2.16
CA GLN A 43 2.56 18.40 2.86
C GLN A 43 3.24 17.26 2.09
N ILE A 44 3.14 17.25 0.76
CA ILE A 44 3.79 16.26 -0.12
C ILE A 44 5.30 16.36 0.01
N ALA A 45 5.87 17.56 -0.12
CA ALA A 45 7.31 17.79 0.02
C ALA A 45 7.82 17.33 1.38
N TRP A 46 7.13 17.69 2.47
CA TRP A 46 7.49 17.23 3.80
C TRP A 46 7.47 15.70 3.94
N LEU A 47 6.42 15.03 3.42
CA LEU A 47 6.33 13.58 3.45
C LEU A 47 7.50 12.91 2.71
N GLN A 48 7.96 13.50 1.61
CA GLN A 48 9.14 13.04 0.87
C GLN A 48 10.43 13.21 1.69
N THR A 49 10.61 14.34 2.36
CA THR A 49 11.81 14.57 3.20
C THR A 49 11.92 13.61 4.38
N VAL A 50 10.78 13.10 4.90
CA VAL A 50 10.76 12.10 5.98
C VAL A 50 10.66 10.66 5.47
N GLY A 51 10.89 10.43 4.15
CA GLY A 51 10.90 9.10 3.54
C GLY A 51 9.53 8.41 3.47
N ARG A 52 8.42 9.17 3.57
CA ARG A 52 7.05 8.65 3.45
C ARG A 52 6.51 8.75 2.03
N ASP A 53 7.30 8.34 1.05
CA ASP A 53 7.02 8.48 -0.37
C ASP A 53 5.67 7.90 -0.81
N GLY A 54 5.27 6.74 -0.25
CA GLY A 54 3.96 6.14 -0.53
C GLY A 54 2.79 7.02 -0.10
N THR A 55 2.92 7.70 1.06
CA THR A 55 1.91 8.65 1.54
C THR A 55 1.93 9.94 0.71
N ALA A 56 3.12 10.44 0.37
CA ALA A 56 3.28 11.59 -0.51
C ALA A 56 2.59 11.35 -1.87
N GLN A 57 2.80 10.17 -2.46
CA GLN A 57 2.14 9.76 -3.71
C GLN A 57 0.60 9.72 -3.59
N ASN A 58 0.09 9.29 -2.45
CA ASN A 58 -1.35 9.27 -2.20
C ASN A 58 -1.93 10.70 -2.11
N TYR A 59 -1.21 11.61 -1.46
CA TYR A 59 -1.58 13.03 -1.41
C TYR A 59 -1.53 13.66 -2.81
N GLN A 60 -0.50 13.34 -3.60
CA GLN A 60 -0.39 13.80 -4.99
C GLN A 60 -1.57 13.32 -5.85
N ARG A 61 -2.01 12.07 -5.69
CA ARG A 61 -3.18 11.54 -6.41
C ARG A 61 -4.47 12.29 -6.04
N ALA A 62 -4.69 12.55 -4.75
CA ALA A 62 -5.86 13.31 -4.30
C ALA A 62 -5.82 14.76 -4.82
N ARG A 63 -4.64 15.41 -4.75
CA ARG A 63 -4.41 16.74 -5.32
C ARG A 63 -4.72 16.80 -6.82
N ASN A 64 -4.20 15.85 -7.58
CA ASN A 64 -4.42 15.79 -9.04
C ASN A 64 -5.89 15.57 -9.38
N SER A 65 -6.58 14.68 -8.65
CA SER A 65 -8.00 14.43 -8.85
C SER A 65 -8.84 15.68 -8.54
N PHE A 66 -8.55 16.38 -7.45
CA PHE A 66 -9.27 17.61 -7.10
C PHE A 66 -8.92 18.75 -8.07
N SER A 67 -7.66 18.84 -8.53
CA SER A 67 -7.24 19.80 -9.55
C SER A 67 -7.99 19.57 -10.87
N LEU A 68 -8.17 18.31 -11.28
CA LEU A 68 -8.95 17.97 -12.47
C LEU A 68 -10.42 18.41 -12.34
N TYR A 69 -11.04 18.18 -11.18
CA TYR A 69 -12.41 18.66 -10.89
C TYR A 69 -12.49 20.19 -10.98
N ARG A 70 -11.48 20.90 -10.51
CA ARG A 70 -11.40 22.36 -10.52
C ARG A 70 -10.90 22.97 -11.82
N CYS A 71 -10.64 22.17 -12.86
CA CYS A 71 -10.02 22.62 -14.11
C CYS A 71 -8.70 23.39 -13.88
N GLY A 72 -7.88 22.91 -12.95
CA GLY A 72 -6.61 23.51 -12.58
C GLY A 72 -6.70 24.73 -11.64
N ARG A 73 -7.89 25.24 -11.35
CA ARG A 73 -8.09 26.45 -10.53
C ARG A 73 -7.95 26.11 -9.05
N ASP A 74 -6.96 26.69 -8.38
CA ASP A 74 -6.76 26.58 -6.94
C ASP A 74 -7.79 27.41 -6.17
N ILE A 75 -7.96 27.10 -4.87
CA ILE A 75 -8.91 27.80 -3.98
C ILE A 75 -8.26 28.12 -2.64
N PRO A 76 -8.63 29.25 -2.00
CA PRO A 76 -8.25 29.50 -0.62
C PRO A 76 -8.74 28.38 0.30
N LEU A 77 -7.93 27.99 1.31
CA LEU A 77 -8.35 26.96 2.28
C LEU A 77 -9.68 27.27 2.97
N ARG A 78 -9.96 28.55 3.24
CA ARG A 78 -11.23 29.02 3.83
C ARG A 78 -12.46 28.77 2.92
N SER A 79 -12.24 28.57 1.62
CA SER A 79 -13.30 28.29 0.64
C SER A 79 -13.58 26.78 0.48
N VAL A 80 -12.97 25.93 1.28
CA VAL A 80 -13.28 24.49 1.36
C VAL A 80 -14.55 24.33 2.20
N THR A 81 -15.71 24.34 1.55
CA THR A 81 -17.05 24.21 2.17
C THR A 81 -17.61 22.81 2.01
N SER A 82 -18.62 22.46 2.79
CA SER A 82 -19.34 21.18 2.65
C SER A 82 -19.99 21.04 1.28
N GLU A 83 -20.55 22.11 0.74
CA GLU A 83 -21.16 22.14 -0.59
C GLU A 83 -20.12 21.78 -1.68
N LEU A 84 -18.98 22.47 -1.70
CA LEU A 84 -17.89 22.18 -2.64
C LEU A 84 -17.42 20.72 -2.58
N ILE A 85 -17.33 20.14 -1.38
CA ILE A 85 -16.88 18.77 -1.19
C ILE A 85 -17.96 17.75 -1.63
N CYS A 86 -19.24 18.05 -1.40
CA CYS A 86 -20.36 17.25 -1.92
C CYS A 86 -20.42 17.28 -3.46
N ASP A 87 -20.18 18.44 -4.06
CA ASP A 87 -20.11 18.59 -5.52
C ASP A 87 -18.96 17.81 -6.12
N TYR A 88 -17.79 17.83 -5.47
CA TYR A 88 -16.64 17.01 -5.88
C TYR A 88 -16.96 15.51 -5.77
N GLU A 89 -17.59 15.06 -4.70
CA GLU A 89 -18.04 13.68 -4.58
C GLU A 89 -19.00 13.29 -5.71
N SER A 90 -19.96 14.13 -6.01
CA SER A 90 -20.93 13.93 -7.08
C SER A 90 -20.26 13.87 -8.45
N TRP A 91 -19.25 14.72 -8.68
CA TRP A 91 -18.45 14.70 -9.89
C TRP A 91 -17.67 13.38 -10.04
N LEU A 92 -17.06 12.86 -8.95
CA LEU A 92 -16.38 11.56 -8.95
C LEU A 92 -17.35 10.42 -9.27
N LYS A 93 -18.56 10.43 -8.70
CA LYS A 93 -19.60 9.42 -8.93
C LYS A 93 -20.04 9.42 -10.40
N ARG A 94 -20.27 10.61 -11.01
CA ARG A 94 -20.59 10.72 -12.44
C ARG A 94 -19.50 10.16 -13.36
N ARG A 95 -18.24 10.14 -12.92
CA ARG A 95 -17.10 9.52 -13.63
C ARG A 95 -16.94 8.03 -13.32
N SER A 96 -17.92 7.39 -12.71
CA SER A 96 -17.91 5.97 -12.35
C SER A 96 -16.71 5.58 -11.46
N VAL A 97 -16.19 6.51 -10.64
CA VAL A 97 -15.13 6.23 -9.67
C VAL A 97 -15.70 5.36 -8.56
N THR A 98 -14.99 4.26 -8.22
CA THR A 98 -15.44 3.33 -7.18
C THR A 98 -15.55 4.02 -5.82
N ARG A 99 -16.51 3.58 -4.99
CA ARG A 99 -16.77 4.16 -3.66
C ARG A 99 -15.53 4.19 -2.77
N ASN A 100 -14.70 3.14 -2.81
CA ASN A 100 -13.45 3.11 -2.06
C ASN A 100 -12.43 4.16 -2.54
N THR A 101 -12.39 4.47 -3.84
CA THR A 101 -11.54 5.53 -4.39
C THR A 101 -12.09 6.91 -4.03
N VAL A 102 -13.40 7.10 -4.05
CA VAL A 102 -14.06 8.33 -3.55
C VAL A 102 -13.67 8.55 -2.09
N SER A 103 -13.92 7.56 -1.25
CA SER A 103 -13.53 7.60 0.17
C SER A 103 -12.04 7.89 0.39
N PHE A 104 -11.17 7.31 -0.43
CA PHE A 104 -9.73 7.54 -0.38
C PHE A 104 -9.40 9.03 -0.59
N TYR A 105 -9.96 9.67 -1.61
CA TYR A 105 -9.75 11.11 -1.86
C TYR A 105 -10.32 11.96 -0.73
N MET A 106 -11.55 11.67 -0.27
CA MET A 106 -12.20 12.42 0.81
C MET A 106 -11.39 12.34 2.11
N ARG A 107 -10.88 11.17 2.48
CA ARG A 107 -10.06 10.99 3.69
C ARG A 107 -8.74 11.75 3.63
N ILE A 108 -8.09 11.80 2.46
CA ILE A 108 -6.84 12.56 2.29
C ILE A 108 -7.12 14.06 2.41
N LEU A 109 -8.11 14.57 1.66
CA LEU A 109 -8.46 16.00 1.71
C LEU A 109 -8.89 16.42 3.12
N ARG A 110 -9.69 15.60 3.82
CA ARG A 110 -10.06 15.81 5.21
C ARG A 110 -8.84 15.87 6.13
N SER A 111 -7.89 14.94 5.97
CA SER A 111 -6.65 14.94 6.76
C SER A 111 -5.83 16.21 6.53
N VAL A 112 -5.76 16.69 5.30
CA VAL A 112 -5.06 17.94 4.95
C VAL A 112 -5.78 19.14 5.54
N TYR A 113 -7.10 19.21 5.41
CA TYR A 113 -7.90 20.29 6.00
C TYR A 113 -7.75 20.36 7.52
N ASN A 114 -7.85 19.22 8.21
CA ASN A 114 -7.66 19.16 9.66
C ASN A 114 -6.27 19.66 10.08
N LYS A 115 -5.22 19.32 9.34
CA LYS A 115 -3.86 19.86 9.57
C LYS A 115 -3.80 21.38 9.36
N ALA A 116 -4.59 21.93 8.44
CA ALA A 116 -4.68 23.37 8.27
C ALA A 116 -5.39 24.04 9.46
N VAL A 117 -6.44 23.41 9.99
CA VAL A 117 -7.12 23.84 11.24
C VAL A 117 -6.16 23.79 12.43
N GLU A 118 -5.46 22.67 12.64
CA GLU A 118 -4.47 22.49 13.72
C GLU A 118 -3.37 23.57 13.70
N ARG A 119 -3.04 24.08 12.52
CA ARG A 119 -2.06 25.16 12.33
C ARG A 119 -2.64 26.56 12.40
N GLY A 120 -3.94 26.71 12.62
CA GLY A 120 -4.64 27.98 12.69
C GLY A 120 -4.76 28.71 11.35
N LEU A 121 -4.62 28.00 10.21
CA LEU A 121 -4.72 28.59 8.87
C LEU A 121 -6.17 28.80 8.43
N VAL A 122 -7.11 28.07 9.03
CA VAL A 122 -8.54 28.18 8.83
C VAL A 122 -9.28 27.93 10.15
N SER A 123 -10.45 28.52 10.30
CA SER A 123 -11.32 28.26 11.44
C SER A 123 -11.84 26.83 11.40
N PRO A 124 -12.05 26.17 12.56
CA PRO A 124 -12.60 24.84 12.63
C PRO A 124 -13.97 24.75 11.94
N SER A 125 -14.12 23.83 11.01
CA SER A 125 -15.40 23.46 10.40
C SER A 125 -15.37 21.99 9.96
N THR A 126 -16.52 21.49 9.50
CA THR A 126 -16.68 20.06 9.16
C THR A 126 -17.07 19.85 7.68
N PRO A 127 -16.26 20.31 6.71
CA PRO A 127 -16.64 20.26 5.30
C PRO A 127 -16.80 18.84 4.73
N PHE A 128 -16.29 17.83 5.42
CA PHE A 128 -16.37 16.41 5.01
C PHE A 128 -17.44 15.60 5.75
N LYS A 129 -18.38 16.26 6.46
CA LYS A 129 -19.40 15.57 7.28
C LYS A 129 -20.37 14.75 6.42
N TYR A 130 -20.74 15.25 5.26
CA TYR A 130 -21.80 14.69 4.42
C TYR A 130 -21.32 13.84 3.26
N VAL A 131 -20.01 13.58 3.14
CA VAL A 131 -19.43 12.75 2.08
C VAL A 131 -18.98 11.41 2.58
N TYR A 132 -18.89 10.44 1.67
CA TYR A 132 -18.51 9.09 2.01
C TYR A 132 -17.02 8.97 2.34
N THR A 133 -16.73 8.58 3.58
CA THR A 133 -15.37 8.32 4.07
C THR A 133 -15.18 6.90 4.64
N GLY A 134 -16.18 6.04 4.43
CA GLY A 134 -16.17 4.64 4.86
C GLY A 134 -15.27 3.73 4.00
N ILE A 135 -15.30 2.45 4.30
CA ILE A 135 -14.61 1.40 3.54
C ILE A 135 -15.64 0.36 3.13
N GLU A 136 -15.78 0.18 1.83
CA GLU A 136 -16.61 -0.87 1.27
C GLU A 136 -15.83 -2.19 1.21
N LYS A 137 -16.46 -3.28 1.60
CA LYS A 137 -15.86 -4.62 1.50
C LYS A 137 -15.58 -4.92 0.03
N THR A 138 -14.35 -5.33 -0.27
CA THR A 138 -13.97 -5.77 -1.61
C THR A 138 -13.74 -7.27 -1.62
N ARG A 139 -14.15 -7.94 -2.71
CA ARG A 139 -13.86 -9.37 -2.90
C ARG A 139 -12.36 -9.62 -2.82
N LYS A 140 -11.93 -10.51 -1.93
CA LYS A 140 -10.52 -10.92 -1.81
C LYS A 140 -10.18 -11.89 -2.93
N ARG A 141 -8.99 -11.74 -3.49
CA ARG A 141 -8.52 -12.53 -4.64
C ARG A 141 -7.48 -13.55 -4.19
N ALA A 142 -7.81 -14.36 -3.18
CA ALA A 142 -6.98 -15.52 -2.86
C ALA A 142 -7.17 -16.58 -3.95
N VAL A 143 -6.12 -17.32 -4.26
CA VAL A 143 -6.16 -18.54 -5.07
C VAL A 143 -6.05 -19.77 -4.16
N ASP A 144 -6.43 -20.94 -4.65
CA ASP A 144 -6.30 -22.19 -3.92
C ASP A 144 -4.86 -22.75 -3.97
N GLU A 145 -4.59 -23.74 -3.13
CA GLU A 145 -3.30 -24.43 -3.05
C GLU A 145 -2.92 -25.11 -4.38
N GLY A 146 -3.90 -25.69 -5.07
CA GLY A 146 -3.68 -26.32 -6.38
C GLY A 146 -3.17 -25.31 -7.42
N THR A 147 -3.66 -24.08 -7.38
CA THR A 147 -3.15 -23.00 -8.23
C THR A 147 -1.70 -22.64 -7.89
N VAL A 148 -1.31 -22.63 -6.60
CA VAL A 148 0.09 -22.39 -6.21
C VAL A 148 0.99 -23.52 -6.74
N VAL A 149 0.55 -24.79 -6.65
CA VAL A 149 1.28 -25.96 -7.20
C VAL A 149 1.39 -25.86 -8.72
N ARG A 150 0.31 -25.55 -9.44
CA ARG A 150 0.34 -25.36 -10.91
C ARG A 150 1.28 -24.23 -11.31
N LEU A 151 1.30 -23.13 -10.54
CA LEU A 151 2.22 -22.01 -10.77
C LEU A 151 3.68 -22.44 -10.58
N GLN A 152 3.97 -23.24 -9.57
CA GLN A 152 5.31 -23.77 -9.30
C GLN A 152 5.80 -24.69 -10.43
N GLN A 153 4.91 -25.50 -11.00
CA GLN A 153 5.20 -26.47 -12.03
C GLN A 153 5.17 -25.91 -13.46
N LEU A 154 4.75 -24.63 -13.60
CA LEU A 154 4.59 -24.00 -14.91
C LEU A 154 5.93 -23.91 -15.64
N ASP A 155 6.00 -24.53 -16.84
CA ASP A 155 7.16 -24.38 -17.71
C ASP A 155 7.22 -22.97 -18.31
N LEU A 156 8.30 -22.27 -17.99
CA LEU A 156 8.57 -20.92 -18.45
C LEU A 156 9.94 -20.84 -19.14
N SER A 157 10.38 -21.96 -19.74
CA SER A 157 11.63 -22.04 -20.50
C SER A 157 11.68 -20.93 -21.54
N GLY A 158 12.80 -20.21 -21.60
CA GLY A 158 12.98 -19.06 -22.49
C GLY A 158 12.26 -17.75 -22.07
N ARG A 159 11.60 -17.71 -20.90
CA ARG A 159 10.87 -16.54 -20.40
C ARG A 159 11.38 -16.05 -19.04
N PRO A 160 12.62 -15.55 -18.93
CA PRO A 160 13.28 -15.25 -17.66
C PRO A 160 12.52 -14.24 -16.78
N SER A 161 11.85 -13.26 -17.39
CA SER A 161 11.04 -12.27 -16.66
C SER A 161 9.80 -12.88 -16.01
N LEU A 162 9.15 -13.86 -16.67
CA LEU A 162 8.01 -14.59 -16.10
C LEU A 162 8.48 -15.56 -15.01
N CYS A 163 9.63 -16.24 -15.22
CA CYS A 163 10.25 -17.06 -14.19
C CYS A 163 10.50 -16.23 -12.92
N PHE A 164 11.13 -15.08 -13.06
CA PHE A 164 11.40 -14.20 -11.92
C PHE A 164 10.12 -13.74 -11.22
N ALA A 165 9.09 -13.35 -11.96
CA ALA A 165 7.80 -12.97 -11.38
C ALA A 165 7.12 -14.14 -10.67
N ARG A 166 7.12 -15.34 -11.24
CA ARG A 166 6.64 -16.57 -10.60
C ARG A 166 7.36 -16.81 -9.26
N ASP A 167 8.68 -16.80 -9.31
CA ASP A 167 9.52 -17.13 -8.16
C ASP A 167 9.39 -16.10 -7.03
N LEU A 168 9.25 -14.81 -7.36
CA LEU A 168 8.94 -13.79 -6.37
C LEU A 168 7.54 -13.97 -5.75
N PHE A 169 6.55 -14.43 -6.51
CA PHE A 169 5.22 -14.74 -5.98
C PHE A 169 5.29 -15.93 -5.01
N LEU A 170 5.97 -16.99 -5.40
CA LEU A 170 6.20 -18.17 -4.58
C LEU A 170 7.00 -17.83 -3.32
N PHE A 171 8.07 -17.04 -3.45
CA PHE A 171 8.84 -16.56 -2.30
C PHE A 171 7.98 -15.75 -1.32
N SER A 172 7.15 -14.83 -1.84
CA SER A 172 6.19 -14.11 -1.03
C SER A 172 5.26 -15.05 -0.27
N PHE A 173 4.70 -16.05 -0.95
CA PHE A 173 3.82 -17.05 -0.33
C PHE A 173 4.56 -17.86 0.75
N TYR A 174 5.75 -18.39 0.47
CA TYR A 174 6.56 -19.15 1.41
C TYR A 174 6.99 -18.30 2.63
N CYS A 175 7.22 -17.02 2.40
CA CYS A 175 7.48 -16.03 3.46
C CYS A 175 6.21 -15.50 4.12
N ARG A 176 5.16 -16.33 4.27
CA ARG A 176 3.91 -15.99 4.97
C ARG A 176 3.20 -14.78 4.36
N GLY A 177 3.25 -14.64 3.05
CA GLY A 177 2.65 -13.50 2.35
C GLY A 177 3.42 -12.19 2.53
N MET A 178 4.75 -12.24 2.49
CA MET A 178 5.59 -11.05 2.52
C MET A 178 5.17 -10.05 1.44
N ALA A 179 5.01 -8.78 1.81
CA ALA A 179 4.63 -7.75 0.84
C ALA A 179 5.79 -7.49 -0.13
N PHE A 180 5.47 -7.20 -1.41
CA PHE A 180 6.49 -6.92 -2.42
C PHE A 180 7.44 -5.78 -2.02
N VAL A 181 6.94 -4.77 -1.31
CA VAL A 181 7.79 -3.69 -0.80
C VAL A 181 8.83 -4.20 0.21
N ASP A 182 8.46 -5.13 1.08
CA ASP A 182 9.39 -5.70 2.06
C ASP A 182 10.43 -6.56 1.32
N MET A 183 9.98 -7.43 0.40
CA MET A 183 10.83 -8.29 -0.43
C MET A 183 11.82 -7.49 -1.29
N ALA A 184 11.39 -6.39 -1.90
CA ALA A 184 12.23 -5.56 -2.76
C ALA A 184 13.41 -4.92 -2.01
N TYR A 185 13.24 -4.64 -0.72
CA TYR A 185 14.26 -4.02 0.11
C TYR A 185 15.04 -5.01 1.00
N LEU A 186 14.81 -6.33 0.89
CA LEU A 186 15.60 -7.33 1.61
C LEU A 186 17.07 -7.21 1.26
N ARG A 187 17.92 -7.38 2.26
CA ARG A 187 19.39 -7.42 2.15
C ARG A 187 19.88 -8.85 2.25
N LYS A 188 21.04 -9.12 1.67
CA LYS A 188 21.75 -10.40 1.86
C LYS A 188 22.06 -10.65 3.34
N SER A 189 22.34 -9.58 4.10
CA SER A 189 22.56 -9.63 5.56
C SER A 189 21.31 -9.99 6.37
N ASP A 190 20.11 -9.86 5.82
CA ASP A 190 18.87 -10.23 6.51
C ASP A 190 18.69 -11.76 6.60
N VAL A 191 19.48 -12.52 5.82
CA VAL A 191 19.50 -13.99 5.84
C VAL A 191 20.76 -14.45 6.55
N HIS A 192 20.61 -14.98 7.75
CA HIS A 192 21.74 -15.50 8.55
C HIS A 192 21.32 -16.73 9.36
N GLY A 193 22.19 -17.76 9.40
CA GLY A 193 21.94 -18.96 10.20
C GLY A 193 20.63 -19.69 9.88
N GLY A 194 20.18 -19.69 8.62
CA GLY A 194 18.92 -20.30 8.22
C GLY A 194 17.67 -19.51 8.64
N LEU A 195 17.86 -18.26 9.08
CA LEU A 195 16.79 -17.37 9.49
C LEU A 195 16.77 -16.11 8.63
N LEU A 196 15.61 -15.73 8.10
CA LEU A 196 15.34 -14.46 7.45
C LEU A 196 14.70 -13.51 8.47
N THR A 197 15.40 -12.41 8.79
CA THR A 197 14.95 -11.41 9.76
C THR A 197 14.84 -10.05 9.08
N TYR A 198 13.65 -9.45 9.10
CA TYR A 198 13.43 -8.15 8.50
C TYR A 198 12.40 -7.30 9.24
N ALA A 199 12.55 -5.99 9.20
CA ALA A 199 11.55 -5.05 9.69
C ALA A 199 10.54 -4.71 8.59
N ARG A 200 9.25 -4.96 8.86
CA ARG A 200 8.17 -4.65 7.92
C ARG A 200 8.09 -3.14 7.65
N ARG A 201 8.28 -2.73 6.41
CA ARG A 201 8.38 -1.30 6.04
C ARG A 201 7.11 -0.48 6.38
N LYS A 202 5.94 -1.11 6.36
CA LYS A 202 4.67 -0.42 6.65
C LYS A 202 4.45 -0.17 8.16
N THR A 203 4.90 -1.08 9.02
CA THR A 203 4.55 -1.07 10.46
C THR A 203 5.76 -0.98 11.37
N GLY A 204 6.98 -1.23 10.86
CA GLY A 204 8.20 -1.32 11.64
C GLY A 204 8.35 -2.61 12.45
N GLN A 205 7.37 -3.52 12.36
CA GLN A 205 7.42 -4.77 13.11
C GLN A 205 8.53 -5.67 12.59
N LEU A 206 9.35 -6.19 13.50
CA LEU A 206 10.38 -7.18 13.20
C LEU A 206 9.74 -8.55 13.04
N LEU A 207 10.07 -9.23 11.96
CA LEU A 207 9.57 -10.56 11.62
C LEU A 207 10.74 -11.52 11.40
N HIS A 208 10.59 -12.74 11.92
CA HIS A 208 11.56 -13.82 11.80
C HIS A 208 10.92 -14.99 11.07
N ILE A 209 11.56 -15.46 10.01
CA ILE A 209 11.08 -16.55 9.17
C ILE A 209 12.21 -17.54 8.98
N ARG A 210 12.01 -18.82 9.38
CA ARG A 210 12.92 -19.88 9.04
C ARG A 210 12.99 -20.05 7.52
N VAL A 211 14.18 -20.10 6.99
CA VAL A 211 14.42 -20.29 5.56
C VAL A 211 14.31 -21.78 5.23
N GLU A 212 13.24 -22.15 4.55
CA GLU A 212 13.01 -23.51 4.09
C GLU A 212 13.72 -23.74 2.73
N GLU A 213 13.89 -24.99 2.34
CA GLU A 213 14.62 -25.35 1.11
C GLU A 213 14.04 -24.70 -0.16
N CYS A 214 12.72 -24.60 -0.27
CA CYS A 214 12.05 -23.94 -1.40
C CYS A 214 12.41 -22.44 -1.50
N MET A 215 12.60 -21.76 -0.35
CA MET A 215 13.04 -20.37 -0.30
C MET A 215 14.51 -20.26 -0.62
N GLN A 216 15.34 -21.18 -0.08
CA GLN A 216 16.77 -21.22 -0.32
C GLN A 216 17.11 -21.36 -1.81
N ARG A 217 16.36 -22.20 -2.54
CA ARG A 217 16.53 -22.35 -4.01
C ARG A 217 16.30 -21.03 -4.75
N ILE A 218 15.26 -20.28 -4.40
CA ILE A 218 14.98 -18.97 -5.01
C ILE A 218 16.07 -17.97 -4.66
N ILE A 219 16.50 -17.93 -3.40
CA ILE A 219 17.59 -17.05 -2.96
C ILE A 219 18.87 -17.37 -3.74
N ALA A 220 19.27 -18.64 -3.80
CA ALA A 220 20.48 -19.07 -4.51
C ALA A 220 20.47 -18.67 -5.99
N GLN A 221 19.32 -18.73 -6.63
CA GLN A 221 19.15 -18.37 -8.04
C GLN A 221 19.31 -16.87 -8.29
N TYR A 222 18.76 -16.01 -7.43
CA TYR A 222 18.65 -14.57 -7.72
C TYR A 222 19.59 -13.68 -6.92
N ALA A 223 20.09 -14.10 -5.76
CA ALA A 223 20.99 -13.28 -4.96
C ALA A 223 22.33 -12.96 -5.66
N PRO A 224 22.93 -13.84 -6.49
CA PRO A 224 24.12 -13.48 -7.26
C PRO A 224 23.88 -12.38 -8.28
N LEU A 225 22.64 -12.24 -8.80
CA LEU A 225 22.26 -11.25 -9.79
C LEU A 225 21.94 -9.89 -9.16
N ALA A 226 21.77 -9.83 -7.85
CA ALA A 226 21.38 -8.63 -7.13
C ALA A 226 22.58 -7.71 -6.85
N CYS A 227 22.39 -6.42 -7.11
CA CYS A 227 23.37 -5.36 -6.87
C CYS A 227 23.28 -4.80 -5.44
N SER A 228 24.33 -4.09 -5.03
CA SER A 228 24.30 -3.19 -3.86
C SER A 228 23.86 -3.86 -2.54
N GLY A 229 24.15 -5.16 -2.35
CA GLY A 229 23.84 -5.90 -1.13
C GLY A 229 22.36 -6.25 -0.93
N TYR A 230 21.47 -5.97 -1.90
CA TYR A 230 20.09 -6.47 -1.90
C TYR A 230 20.05 -7.98 -2.12
N LEU A 231 18.97 -8.61 -1.64
CA LEU A 231 18.77 -10.06 -1.79
C LEU A 231 18.30 -10.44 -3.21
N PHE A 232 17.48 -9.58 -3.81
CA PHE A 232 16.90 -9.77 -5.15
C PHE A 232 17.28 -8.64 -6.11
N PRO A 233 17.37 -8.89 -7.43
CA PRO A 233 17.70 -7.89 -8.45
C PRO A 233 16.49 -6.98 -8.78
N ILE A 234 15.87 -6.38 -7.74
CA ILE A 234 14.69 -5.52 -7.86
C ILE A 234 15.10 -4.04 -7.82
N ILE A 235 16.03 -3.72 -6.92
CA ILE A 235 16.53 -2.35 -6.70
C ILE A 235 18.00 -2.31 -7.03
N GLY A 236 18.38 -1.43 -7.94
CA GLY A 236 19.78 -1.29 -8.40
C GLY A 236 20.56 -0.16 -7.73
N SER A 237 20.00 0.59 -6.78
CA SER A 237 20.64 1.75 -6.18
C SER A 237 20.48 1.80 -4.67
N LEU A 238 21.50 2.31 -3.98
CA LEU A 238 21.45 2.59 -2.53
C LEU A 238 20.88 3.97 -2.22
N ASP A 239 20.84 4.88 -3.19
CA ASP A 239 20.21 6.19 -3.04
C ASP A 239 18.70 6.02 -2.79
N PRO A 240 18.16 6.58 -1.71
CA PRO A 240 16.76 6.35 -1.33
C PRO A 240 15.75 6.77 -2.40
N GLY A 241 15.99 7.88 -3.09
CA GLY A 241 15.08 8.39 -4.14
C GLY A 241 15.09 7.49 -5.37
N ARG A 242 16.28 7.10 -5.85
CA ARG A 242 16.44 6.15 -6.97
C ARG A 242 15.93 4.76 -6.61
N ALA A 243 16.17 4.28 -5.39
CA ALA A 243 15.66 3.01 -4.90
C ALA A 243 14.12 2.99 -4.91
N TYR A 244 13.48 4.07 -4.50
CA TYR A 244 12.01 4.18 -4.54
C TYR A 244 11.46 4.17 -5.97
N LEU A 245 12.11 4.87 -6.90
CA LEU A 245 11.72 4.86 -8.32
C LEU A 245 11.89 3.46 -8.94
N SER A 246 13.02 2.80 -8.67
CA SER A 246 13.27 1.41 -9.10
C SER A 246 12.21 0.45 -8.57
N TYR A 247 11.92 0.52 -7.27
CA TYR A 247 10.85 -0.25 -6.63
C TYR A 247 9.49 -0.04 -7.31
N ARG A 248 9.11 1.21 -7.62
CA ARG A 248 7.82 1.50 -8.27
C ARG A 248 7.72 0.90 -9.66
N SER A 249 8.78 1.05 -10.45
CA SER A 249 8.86 0.47 -11.79
C SER A 249 8.81 -1.05 -11.73
N ALA A 250 9.59 -1.65 -10.82
CA ALA A 250 9.60 -3.09 -10.61
C ALA A 250 8.24 -3.63 -10.16
N LEU A 251 7.51 -2.93 -9.28
CA LEU A 251 6.16 -3.32 -8.85
C LEU A 251 5.17 -3.31 -10.02
N SER A 252 5.25 -2.32 -10.90
CA SER A 252 4.40 -2.25 -12.09
C SER A 252 4.70 -3.42 -13.04
N TYR A 253 5.99 -3.69 -13.29
CA TYR A 253 6.45 -4.78 -14.13
C TYR A 253 6.06 -6.16 -13.55
N TYR A 254 6.28 -6.35 -12.27
CA TYR A 254 5.89 -7.55 -11.54
C TYR A 254 4.40 -7.84 -11.66
N ASN A 255 3.53 -6.85 -11.42
CA ASN A 255 2.09 -7.02 -11.57
C ASN A 255 1.67 -7.31 -13.04
N LYS A 256 2.38 -6.74 -14.03
CA LYS A 256 2.15 -7.06 -15.45
C LYS A 256 2.43 -8.54 -15.71
N HIS A 257 3.58 -9.07 -15.30
CA HIS A 257 3.94 -10.47 -15.47
C HIS A 257 3.04 -11.43 -14.67
N LEU A 258 2.62 -11.04 -13.45
CA LEU A 258 1.63 -11.82 -12.70
C LEU A 258 0.30 -11.94 -13.44
N LYS A 259 -0.12 -10.89 -14.16
CA LYS A 259 -1.31 -10.96 -15.02
C LYS A 259 -1.11 -11.90 -16.19
N GLU A 260 0.09 -11.92 -16.82
CA GLU A 260 0.42 -12.87 -17.89
C GLU A 260 0.43 -14.31 -17.36
N LEU A 261 1.03 -14.56 -16.19
CA LEU A 261 0.99 -15.87 -15.53
C LEU A 261 -0.44 -16.33 -15.23
N SER A 262 -1.32 -15.41 -14.85
CA SER A 262 -2.74 -15.73 -14.65
C SER A 262 -3.41 -16.22 -15.92
N ALA A 263 -3.11 -15.59 -17.06
CA ALA A 263 -3.64 -16.00 -18.36
C ALA A 263 -3.12 -17.38 -18.78
N LEU A 264 -1.81 -17.65 -18.57
CA LEU A 264 -1.22 -18.96 -18.86
C LEU A 264 -1.82 -20.08 -18.01
N LEU A 265 -2.24 -19.79 -16.79
CA LEU A 265 -2.91 -20.75 -15.89
C LEU A 265 -4.43 -20.83 -16.09
N GLY A 266 -5.02 -20.02 -16.99
CA GLY A 266 -6.46 -19.96 -17.20
C GLY A 266 -7.25 -19.48 -15.99
N LEU A 267 -6.69 -18.56 -15.17
CA LEU A 267 -7.35 -18.10 -13.97
C LEU A 267 -8.39 -17.00 -14.29
N GLU A 268 -9.59 -17.13 -13.74
CA GLU A 268 -10.63 -16.08 -13.82
C GLU A 268 -10.19 -14.77 -13.15
N CYS A 269 -9.40 -14.87 -12.07
CA CYS A 269 -8.90 -13.71 -11.34
C CYS A 269 -7.41 -13.50 -11.61
N HIS A 270 -7.03 -12.26 -11.91
CA HIS A 270 -5.62 -11.92 -12.10
C HIS A 270 -4.83 -12.00 -10.79
N LEU A 271 -3.66 -12.65 -10.85
CA LEU A 271 -2.65 -12.56 -9.81
C LEU A 271 -2.14 -11.11 -9.71
N SER A 272 -1.79 -10.72 -8.51
CA SER A 272 -1.12 -9.45 -8.22
C SER A 272 -0.17 -9.64 -7.04
N SER A 273 0.70 -8.68 -6.81
CA SER A 273 1.68 -8.70 -5.71
C SER A 273 1.05 -8.93 -4.32
N TYR A 274 -0.25 -8.76 -4.18
CA TYR A 274 -0.95 -8.92 -2.91
C TYR A 274 -1.70 -10.26 -2.78
N VAL A 275 -1.90 -10.97 -3.90
CA VAL A 275 -2.62 -12.25 -3.93
C VAL A 275 -1.89 -13.31 -3.13
N ALA A 276 -0.55 -13.41 -3.21
CA ALA A 276 0.24 -14.36 -2.42
C ALA A 276 -0.06 -14.24 -0.92
N ARG A 277 -0.20 -13.01 -0.41
CA ARG A 277 -0.54 -12.74 0.98
C ARG A 277 -1.97 -13.16 1.33
N HIS A 278 -2.93 -12.90 0.46
CA HIS A 278 -4.30 -13.36 0.66
C HIS A 278 -4.38 -14.89 0.64
N THR A 279 -3.68 -15.51 -0.31
CA THR A 279 -3.61 -16.97 -0.44
C THR A 279 -3.02 -17.61 0.81
N TRP A 280 -1.88 -17.12 1.30
CA TRP A 280 -1.28 -17.67 2.52
C TRP A 280 -2.23 -17.56 3.73
N ALA A 281 -2.87 -16.40 3.92
CA ALA A 281 -3.81 -16.21 5.02
C ALA A 281 -5.04 -17.15 4.90
N THR A 282 -5.53 -17.34 3.68
CA THR A 282 -6.64 -18.26 3.37
C THR A 282 -6.27 -19.70 3.66
N VAL A 283 -5.10 -20.15 3.18
CA VAL A 283 -4.59 -21.50 3.43
C VAL A 283 -4.35 -21.74 4.92
N ALA A 284 -3.72 -20.81 5.61
CA ALA A 284 -3.49 -20.89 7.04
C ALA A 284 -4.82 -21.03 7.83
N ARG A 285 -5.86 -20.29 7.41
CA ARG A 285 -7.19 -20.41 8.03
C ARG A 285 -7.85 -21.75 7.77
N LYS A 286 -7.76 -22.27 6.54
CA LYS A 286 -8.25 -23.62 6.20
C LYS A 286 -7.57 -24.72 7.03
N MET A 287 -6.27 -24.55 7.32
CA MET A 287 -5.50 -25.41 8.23
C MET A 287 -5.81 -25.16 9.71
N GLN A 288 -6.87 -24.41 10.02
CA GLN A 288 -7.34 -24.12 11.38
C GLN A 288 -6.31 -23.37 12.26
N ILE A 289 -5.31 -22.69 11.66
CA ILE A 289 -4.38 -21.86 12.41
C ILE A 289 -5.15 -20.69 13.04
N PRO A 290 -5.00 -20.43 14.36
CA PRO A 290 -5.68 -19.35 15.06
C PRO A 290 -5.45 -17.97 14.39
N VAL A 291 -6.52 -17.16 14.34
CA VAL A 291 -6.47 -15.83 13.69
C VAL A 291 -5.43 -14.92 14.34
N THR A 292 -5.23 -15.03 15.64
CA THR A 292 -4.19 -14.35 16.41
C THR A 292 -2.81 -14.62 15.84
N ILE A 293 -2.48 -15.90 15.61
CA ILE A 293 -1.19 -16.34 15.03
C ILE A 293 -1.07 -15.82 13.58
N ILE A 294 -2.14 -15.96 12.77
CA ILE A 294 -2.15 -15.43 11.40
C ILE A 294 -1.89 -13.92 11.41
N SER A 295 -2.56 -13.18 12.31
CA SER A 295 -2.42 -11.73 12.46
C SER A 295 -0.98 -11.31 12.80
N GLU A 296 -0.40 -11.96 13.80
CA GLU A 296 0.98 -11.72 14.23
C GLU A 296 1.97 -12.00 13.09
N ARG A 297 1.83 -13.14 12.41
CA ARG A 297 2.74 -13.55 11.34
C ARG A 297 2.61 -12.71 10.06
N LEU A 298 1.43 -12.13 9.85
CA LEU A 298 1.22 -11.12 8.81
C LEU A 298 1.75 -9.74 9.23
N GLY A 299 2.12 -9.53 10.48
CA GLY A 299 2.56 -8.24 11.00
C GLY A 299 1.42 -7.21 10.99
N HIS A 300 0.20 -7.60 11.33
CA HIS A 300 -0.91 -6.68 11.52
C HIS A 300 -0.90 -6.09 12.94
N ARG A 301 -1.24 -4.80 13.08
CA ARG A 301 -1.34 -4.15 14.39
C ARG A 301 -2.63 -4.50 15.13
N SER A 302 -3.65 -5.04 14.45
CA SER A 302 -4.91 -5.49 15.04
C SER A 302 -5.45 -6.70 14.32
N GLU A 303 -6.10 -7.59 15.07
CA GLU A 303 -6.78 -8.77 14.53
C GLU A 303 -7.94 -8.41 13.61
N GLN A 304 -8.62 -7.29 13.85
CA GLN A 304 -9.68 -6.78 12.98
C GLN A 304 -9.20 -6.65 11.52
N THR A 305 -7.93 -6.22 11.31
CA THR A 305 -7.36 -6.18 9.99
C THR A 305 -7.27 -7.57 9.37
N THR A 306 -6.94 -8.59 10.16
CA THR A 306 -6.86 -9.99 9.70
C THR A 306 -8.25 -10.57 9.46
N GLN A 307 -9.22 -10.30 10.33
CA GLN A 307 -10.62 -10.71 10.15
C GLN A 307 -11.21 -10.17 8.84
N ILE A 308 -10.91 -8.93 8.47
CA ILE A 308 -11.32 -8.37 7.16
C ILE A 308 -10.75 -9.19 5.99
N TYR A 309 -9.54 -9.74 6.13
CA TYR A 309 -8.93 -10.64 5.13
C TYR A 309 -9.65 -11.98 5.05
N LEU A 310 -10.09 -12.50 6.19
CA LEU A 310 -10.65 -13.84 6.33
C LEU A 310 -12.18 -13.86 6.17
N ALA A 311 -12.85 -12.72 6.29
CA ALA A 311 -14.31 -12.60 6.26
C ALA A 311 -14.98 -13.14 4.98
N SER A 312 -14.23 -13.29 3.88
CA SER A 312 -14.73 -13.92 2.65
C SER A 312 -14.69 -15.46 2.67
N LEU A 313 -14.12 -16.06 3.72
CA LEU A 313 -14.01 -17.52 3.88
C LEU A 313 -15.11 -18.09 4.80
N GLU A 314 -15.79 -17.23 5.55
CA GLU A 314 -16.76 -17.67 6.56
C GLU A 314 -17.88 -18.51 5.94
N GLN A 315 -18.36 -18.16 4.74
CA GLN A 315 -19.44 -18.92 4.10
C GLN A 315 -19.02 -20.35 3.78
N SER A 316 -17.88 -20.58 3.16
CA SER A 316 -17.42 -21.95 2.83
C SER A 316 -17.04 -22.76 4.07
N VAL A 317 -16.57 -22.10 5.12
CA VAL A 317 -16.29 -22.74 6.43
C VAL A 317 -17.57 -23.09 7.13
N ILE A 318 -18.56 -22.20 7.12
CA ILE A 318 -19.91 -22.45 7.68
C ILE A 318 -20.59 -23.59 6.91
N ASP A 319 -20.53 -23.57 5.57
CA ASP A 319 -21.12 -24.62 4.74
C ASP A 319 -20.47 -25.99 4.98
N ASN A 320 -19.15 -26.03 5.15
CA ASN A 320 -18.43 -27.27 5.53
C ASN A 320 -18.77 -27.72 6.96
N ALA A 321 -18.80 -26.80 7.91
CA ALA A 321 -19.21 -27.12 9.28
C ALA A 321 -20.65 -27.64 9.32
N ASN A 322 -21.55 -27.00 8.61
CA ASN A 322 -22.94 -27.43 8.48
C ASN A 322 -23.05 -28.83 7.86
N ARG A 323 -22.25 -29.11 6.82
CA ARG A 323 -22.20 -30.45 6.20
C ARG A 323 -21.72 -31.50 7.21
N LEU A 324 -20.66 -31.23 7.97
CA LEU A 324 -20.15 -32.14 9.01
C LEU A 324 -21.20 -32.37 10.11
N ILE A 325 -21.91 -31.34 10.54
CA ILE A 325 -23.01 -31.44 11.51
C ILE A 325 -24.12 -32.34 10.95
N LEU A 326 -24.52 -32.10 9.70
CA LEU A 326 -25.56 -32.91 9.07
C LEU A 326 -25.12 -34.37 8.87
N GLN A 327 -23.87 -34.62 8.48
CA GLN A 327 -23.33 -35.99 8.38
C GLN A 327 -23.34 -36.72 9.75
N GLY A 328 -23.08 -36.00 10.83
CA GLY A 328 -23.13 -36.57 12.19
C GLY A 328 -24.57 -36.83 12.69
N LEU A 329 -25.57 -36.23 12.04
CA LEU A 329 -26.98 -36.47 12.39
C LEU A 329 -27.62 -37.64 11.59
N TYR A 330 -26.97 -38.09 10.51
CA TYR A 330 -27.45 -39.16 9.65
C TYR A 330 -26.69 -40.49 9.86
N LEU A 331 -25.91 -40.59 10.93
CA LEU A 331 -25.34 -41.82 11.47
C LEU A 331 -26.16 -42.32 12.64
#